data_ed495043eb106a4f9f198eb4b5c48038
#
_entry.id   ed495043eb106a4f9f198eb4b5c48038
#
_cell.length_a   1.000
_cell.length_b   1.000
_cell.length_c   1.000
_cell.angle_alpha   90.00
_cell.angle_beta   90.00
_cell.angle_gamma   90.00
#
_symmetry.space_group_name_H-M   'P 1'
#
loop_
_entity.id
_entity.type
_entity.pdbx_description
1 polymer ?
#
loop_
_entity_poly.entity_id
_entity_poly.type
_entity_poly.pdbx_seq_one_letter_code
_entity_poly.pdbx_strand_id
1 'polypeptide(L)'
;FLYILPMTIYVIANQKGGVGKTTLSTNLAVALSKKGKTTLVDGDDQQSSIKWSKRRLQDSITTIALKDNLKEELQQLKQNNKYIVLDVAGRDSAEFRSALLTADVLIIPTQPSQTDIEVLPFVLRLVNTAKQVNKNLKTFVVLNKAPTNNKSTEIDAALELLQQVKSVKTLNTILRDRKQFRDAMIEGKSVLEMGSSKAKDELNEFLVEIL
;
A
#
# COMPACT_ATOMS: atom_id res chain seq x y z
N PHE A 1 -22.98 -25.50 1.00
CA PHE A 1 -21.96 -24.80 0.19
C PHE A 1 -21.54 -23.53 0.94
N LEU A 2 -20.38 -23.56 1.61
CA LEU A 2 -19.76 -22.32 2.09
C LEU A 2 -19.34 -21.51 0.85
N TYR A 3 -20.00 -20.40 0.59
CA TYR A 3 -19.49 -19.39 -0.33
C TYR A 3 -18.19 -18.83 0.26
N ILE A 4 -17.05 -19.33 -0.20
CA ILE A 4 -15.76 -18.70 0.06
C ILE A 4 -15.80 -17.38 -0.72
N LEU A 5 -16.08 -16.29 -0.02
CA LEU A 5 -15.96 -14.95 -0.60
C LEU A 5 -14.53 -14.79 -1.16
N PRO A 6 -14.37 -14.31 -2.39
CA PRO A 6 -13.05 -14.15 -2.96
C PRO A 6 -12.23 -13.20 -2.05
N MET A 7 -11.15 -13.73 -1.51
CA MET A 7 -10.21 -12.95 -0.73
C MET A 7 -9.40 -12.06 -1.66
N THR A 8 -9.14 -10.82 -1.23
CA THR A 8 -8.31 -9.89 -1.98
C THR A 8 -7.01 -9.60 -1.24
N ILE A 9 -5.89 -9.75 -1.92
CA ILE A 9 -4.54 -9.42 -1.44
C ILE A 9 -4.10 -8.10 -2.03
N TYR A 10 -3.89 -7.11 -1.16
CA TYR A 10 -3.29 -5.82 -1.48
C TYR A 10 -1.82 -5.83 -1.08
N VAL A 11 -0.95 -5.46 -1.98
CA VAL A 11 0.49 -5.29 -1.72
C VAL A 11 0.84 -3.82 -1.86
N ILE A 12 1.51 -3.25 -0.86
CA ILE A 12 2.04 -1.89 -0.91
C ILE A 12 3.56 -1.99 -0.95
N ALA A 13 4.16 -1.63 -2.06
CA ALA A 13 5.58 -1.76 -2.27
C ALA A 13 6.17 -0.64 -3.15
N ASN A 14 7.39 -0.24 -2.83
CA ASN A 14 8.25 0.60 -3.68
C ASN A 14 9.69 0.38 -3.22
N GLN A 15 10.63 0.36 -4.16
CA GLN A 15 12.07 0.21 -3.88
C GLN A 15 12.61 1.35 -2.99
N LYS A 16 12.07 2.55 -3.14
CA LYS A 16 12.50 3.71 -2.38
C LYS A 16 12.03 3.62 -0.93
N GLY A 17 12.95 3.90 -0.01
CA GLY A 17 12.64 4.08 1.40
C GLY A 17 11.90 5.40 1.66
N GLY A 18 11.08 5.45 2.72
CA GLY A 18 10.46 6.70 3.17
C GLY A 18 9.24 7.17 2.37
N VAL A 19 8.84 6.52 1.28
CA VAL A 19 7.70 6.91 0.42
C VAL A 19 6.32 6.71 1.07
N GLY A 20 6.24 6.18 2.29
CA GLY A 20 5.00 6.02 3.04
C GLY A 20 4.28 4.69 2.85
N LYS A 21 4.98 3.62 2.48
CA LYS A 21 4.41 2.26 2.36
C LYS A 21 3.62 1.87 3.60
N THR A 22 4.26 1.82 4.76
CA THR A 22 3.62 1.44 6.03
C THR A 22 2.44 2.33 6.39
N THR A 23 2.54 3.64 6.15
CA THR A 23 1.43 4.57 6.40
C THR A 23 0.22 4.21 5.55
N LEU A 24 0.40 3.91 4.27
CA LEU A 24 -0.71 3.48 3.41
C LEU A 24 -1.22 2.10 3.78
N SER A 25 -0.33 1.14 4.09
CA SER A 25 -0.71 -0.22 4.49
C SER A 25 -1.59 -0.21 5.73
N THR A 26 -1.22 0.53 6.77
CA THR A 26 -1.99 0.63 8.02
C THR A 26 -3.34 1.31 7.80
N ASN A 27 -3.39 2.40 7.03
CA ASN A 27 -4.62 3.10 6.72
C ASN A 27 -5.57 2.24 5.86
N LEU A 28 -5.04 1.52 4.87
CA LEU A 28 -5.82 0.59 4.03
C LEU A 28 -6.36 -0.58 4.86
N ALA A 29 -5.54 -1.16 5.75
CA ALA A 29 -5.97 -2.24 6.63
C ALA A 29 -7.14 -1.82 7.52
N VAL A 30 -7.11 -0.61 8.10
CA VAL A 30 -8.24 -0.04 8.87
C VAL A 30 -9.47 0.16 7.99
N ALA A 31 -9.33 0.65 6.78
CA ALA A 31 -10.46 0.83 5.87
C ALA A 31 -11.13 -0.51 5.52
N LEU A 32 -10.32 -1.52 5.23
CA LEU A 32 -10.80 -2.86 4.86
C LEU A 32 -11.38 -3.63 6.05
N SER A 33 -10.87 -3.43 7.27
CA SER A 33 -11.39 -4.09 8.47
C SER A 33 -12.86 -3.73 8.76
N LYS A 34 -13.31 -2.57 8.29
CA LYS A 34 -14.73 -2.16 8.35
C LYS A 34 -15.61 -2.94 7.35
N LYS A 35 -15.01 -3.56 6.33
CA LYS A 35 -15.71 -4.30 5.27
C LYS A 35 -15.60 -5.83 5.43
N GLY A 36 -14.72 -6.30 6.30
CA GLY A 36 -14.52 -7.72 6.58
C GLY A 36 -13.22 -8.03 7.30
N LYS A 37 -13.07 -9.29 7.74
CA LYS A 37 -11.88 -9.73 8.45
C LYS A 37 -10.62 -9.47 7.65
N THR A 38 -9.70 -8.72 8.23
CA THR A 38 -8.50 -8.19 7.58
C THR A 38 -7.26 -8.54 8.40
N THR A 39 -6.23 -9.02 7.73
CA THR A 39 -4.89 -9.20 8.30
C THR A 39 -3.91 -8.24 7.62
N LEU A 40 -3.17 -7.49 8.44
CA LEU A 40 -2.01 -6.71 8.01
C LEU A 40 -0.76 -7.56 8.18
N VAL A 41 -0.01 -7.72 7.11
CA VAL A 41 1.22 -8.53 7.08
C VAL A 41 2.40 -7.59 6.92
N ASP A 42 3.32 -7.65 7.86
CA ASP A 42 4.57 -6.88 7.86
C ASP A 42 5.71 -7.76 7.31
N GLY A 43 6.12 -7.51 6.08
CA GLY A 43 7.23 -8.16 5.40
C GLY A 43 8.49 -7.28 5.32
N ASP A 44 8.60 -6.26 6.18
CA ASP A 44 9.79 -5.40 6.27
C ASP A 44 10.57 -5.72 7.56
N ASP A 45 11.89 -5.85 7.45
CA ASP A 45 12.79 -6.08 8.60
C ASP A 45 12.66 -5.01 9.70
N GLN A 46 12.24 -3.81 9.32
CA GLN A 46 12.01 -2.70 10.27
C GLN A 46 10.77 -2.92 11.15
N GLN A 47 9.87 -3.82 10.76
CA GLN A 47 8.64 -4.16 11.49
C GLN A 47 7.80 -2.93 11.87
N SER A 48 7.67 -1.99 10.95
CA SER A 48 6.98 -0.71 11.21
C SER A 48 5.47 -0.89 11.40
N SER A 49 4.85 -1.82 10.67
CA SER A 49 3.44 -2.18 10.81
C SER A 49 3.18 -2.90 12.15
N ILE A 50 4.09 -3.78 12.59
CA ILE A 50 4.04 -4.42 13.91
C ILE A 50 4.16 -3.38 15.03
N LYS A 51 5.11 -2.44 14.91
CA LYS A 51 5.27 -1.36 15.91
C LYS A 51 4.02 -0.48 15.99
N TRP A 52 3.40 -0.20 14.85
CA TRP A 52 2.14 0.54 14.80
C TRP A 52 1.01 -0.25 15.49
N SER A 53 0.85 -1.54 15.20
CA SER A 53 -0.21 -2.35 15.79
C SER A 53 -0.10 -2.48 17.31
N LYS A 54 1.12 -2.53 17.87
CA LYS A 54 1.35 -2.53 19.32
C LYS A 54 0.88 -1.26 20.04
N ARG A 55 0.72 -0.15 19.31
CA ARG A 55 0.19 1.11 19.84
C ARG A 55 -1.32 1.23 19.69
N ARG A 56 -1.96 0.33 18.92
CA ARG A 56 -3.42 0.33 18.75
C ARG A 56 -4.13 -0.06 20.06
N LEU A 57 -5.20 0.67 20.34
CA LEU A 57 -6.13 0.35 21.42
C LEU A 57 -7.37 -0.43 20.91
N GLN A 58 -7.53 -0.58 19.59
CA GLN A 58 -8.66 -1.24 18.94
C GLN A 58 -8.20 -2.53 18.27
N ASP A 59 -8.82 -3.65 18.62
CA ASP A 59 -8.51 -5.00 18.09
C ASP A 59 -9.20 -5.35 16.76
N SER A 60 -9.35 -4.37 15.87
CA SER A 60 -10.05 -4.62 14.61
C SER A 60 -9.20 -5.27 13.51
N ILE A 61 -7.88 -5.40 13.73
CA ILE A 61 -6.92 -5.85 12.71
C ILE A 61 -5.90 -6.79 13.34
N THR A 62 -5.83 -8.00 12.83
CA THR A 62 -4.72 -8.90 13.12
C THR A 62 -3.48 -8.41 12.37
N THR A 63 -2.35 -8.23 13.07
CA THR A 63 -1.07 -7.87 12.44
C THR A 63 -0.03 -8.93 12.72
N ILE A 64 0.60 -9.43 11.68
CA ILE A 64 1.62 -10.50 11.76
C ILE A 64 2.87 -10.09 10.99
N ALA A 65 4.04 -10.57 11.45
CA ALA A 65 5.28 -10.45 10.70
C ALA A 65 5.52 -11.75 9.92
N LEU A 66 5.86 -11.62 8.64
CA LEU A 66 6.25 -12.76 7.80
C LEU A 66 7.66 -12.55 7.28
N LYS A 67 8.51 -13.58 7.34
CA LYS A 67 9.89 -13.48 6.91
C LYS A 67 10.27 -14.42 5.77
N ASP A 68 9.86 -15.69 5.77
CA ASP A 68 10.52 -16.67 4.90
C ASP A 68 9.60 -17.42 3.93
N ASN A 69 8.35 -17.67 4.22
CA ASN A 69 7.48 -18.53 3.39
C ASN A 69 6.16 -17.85 3.03
N LEU A 70 6.27 -16.64 2.46
CA LEU A 70 5.13 -15.77 2.13
C LEU A 70 4.00 -16.52 1.42
N LYS A 71 4.32 -17.43 0.50
CA LYS A 71 3.31 -18.14 -0.30
C LYS A 71 2.47 -19.11 0.54
N GLU A 72 3.10 -19.90 1.39
CA GLU A 72 2.41 -20.89 2.24
C GLU A 72 1.58 -20.21 3.32
N GLU A 73 2.14 -19.20 3.97
CA GLU A 73 1.44 -18.45 5.01
C GLU A 73 0.27 -17.65 4.45
N LEU A 74 0.40 -17.05 3.26
CA LEU A 74 -0.72 -16.42 2.58
C LEU A 74 -1.82 -17.43 2.23
N GLN A 75 -1.47 -18.68 1.88
CA GLN A 75 -2.49 -19.71 1.63
C GLN A 75 -3.26 -20.08 2.92
N GLN A 76 -2.59 -20.13 4.06
CA GLN A 76 -3.26 -20.36 5.35
C GLN A 76 -4.16 -19.18 5.75
N LEU A 77 -3.68 -17.96 5.54
CA LEU A 77 -4.46 -16.75 5.81
C LEU A 77 -5.70 -16.64 4.91
N LYS A 78 -5.64 -17.19 3.69
CA LYS A 78 -6.78 -17.21 2.75
C LYS A 78 -8.05 -17.82 3.33
N GLN A 79 -7.91 -18.84 4.15
CA GLN A 79 -9.08 -19.57 4.68
C GLN A 79 -9.90 -18.75 5.67
N ASN A 80 -9.29 -17.76 6.33
CA ASN A 80 -9.90 -17.06 7.46
C ASN A 80 -9.98 -15.53 7.29
N ASN A 81 -9.60 -14.98 6.13
CA ASN A 81 -9.61 -13.53 5.91
C ASN A 81 -10.34 -13.18 4.62
N LYS A 82 -11.02 -12.04 4.63
CA LYS A 82 -11.58 -11.42 3.44
C LYS A 82 -10.54 -10.54 2.73
N TYR A 83 -9.66 -9.92 3.51
CA TYR A 83 -8.62 -9.03 3.01
C TYR A 83 -7.28 -9.31 3.67
N ILE A 84 -6.22 -9.24 2.87
CA ILE A 84 -4.85 -9.23 3.34
C ILE A 84 -4.19 -7.97 2.79
N VAL A 85 -3.49 -7.23 3.65
CA VAL A 85 -2.68 -6.08 3.27
C VAL A 85 -1.23 -6.41 3.58
N LEU A 86 -0.37 -6.44 2.56
CA LEU A 86 1.06 -6.68 2.69
C LEU A 86 1.82 -5.36 2.65
N ASP A 87 2.55 -5.05 3.71
CA ASP A 87 3.55 -3.99 3.78
C ASP A 87 4.92 -4.62 3.51
N VAL A 88 5.47 -4.45 2.32
CA VAL A 88 6.69 -5.15 1.88
C VAL A 88 7.82 -4.17 1.67
N ALA A 89 9.03 -4.55 2.12
CA ALA A 89 10.24 -3.84 1.76
C ALA A 89 10.42 -3.85 0.24
N GLY A 90 10.64 -2.67 -0.33
CA GLY A 90 10.61 -2.51 -1.80
C GLY A 90 11.89 -2.88 -2.52
N ARG A 91 12.91 -3.43 -1.83
CA ARG A 91 14.09 -3.95 -2.51
C ARG A 91 13.71 -5.22 -3.28
N ASP A 92 14.46 -5.49 -4.33
CA ASP A 92 14.34 -6.74 -5.08
C ASP A 92 14.71 -7.92 -4.15
N SER A 93 13.71 -8.45 -3.50
CA SER A 93 13.83 -9.56 -2.56
C SER A 93 12.92 -10.71 -2.99
N ALA A 94 13.18 -11.89 -2.46
CA ALA A 94 12.33 -13.06 -2.70
C ALA A 94 10.89 -12.81 -2.22
N GLU A 95 10.74 -12.10 -1.10
CA GLU A 95 9.45 -11.72 -0.51
C GLU A 95 8.68 -10.79 -1.44
N PHE A 96 9.33 -9.77 -2.00
CA PHE A 96 8.67 -8.85 -2.93
C PHE A 96 8.24 -9.57 -4.21
N ARG A 97 9.10 -10.41 -4.79
CA ARG A 97 8.75 -11.21 -5.98
C ARG A 97 7.60 -12.17 -5.69
N SER A 98 7.64 -12.84 -4.54
CA SER A 98 6.56 -13.74 -4.10
C SER A 98 5.24 -12.98 -3.88
N ALA A 99 5.31 -11.77 -3.28
CA ALA A 99 4.16 -10.90 -3.10
C ALA A 99 3.50 -10.53 -4.45
N LEU A 100 4.29 -10.17 -5.46
CA LEU A 100 3.78 -9.84 -6.80
C LEU A 100 3.07 -11.02 -7.48
N LEU A 101 3.54 -12.24 -7.25
CA LEU A 101 2.92 -13.45 -7.83
C LEU A 101 1.59 -13.81 -7.16
N THR A 102 1.34 -13.33 -5.95
CA THR A 102 0.14 -13.65 -5.16
C THR A 102 -0.84 -12.50 -5.03
N ALA A 103 -0.43 -11.28 -5.33
CA ALA A 103 -1.24 -10.07 -5.21
C ALA A 103 -2.40 -10.03 -6.21
N ASP A 104 -3.56 -9.54 -5.77
CA ASP A 104 -4.63 -9.10 -6.66
C ASP A 104 -4.44 -7.62 -7.03
N VAL A 105 -3.94 -6.82 -6.08
CA VAL A 105 -3.72 -5.39 -6.25
C VAL A 105 -2.35 -5.00 -5.71
N LEU A 106 -1.56 -4.35 -6.55
CA LEU A 106 -0.30 -3.69 -6.17
C LEU A 106 -0.50 -2.18 -6.16
N ILE A 107 -0.10 -1.53 -5.07
CA ILE A 107 -0.08 -0.07 -4.93
C ILE A 107 1.38 0.36 -4.75
N ILE A 108 1.82 1.29 -5.60
CA ILE A 108 3.17 1.83 -5.62
C ILE A 108 3.12 3.30 -5.20
N PRO A 109 3.28 3.62 -3.90
CA PRO A 109 3.39 5.01 -3.47
C PRO A 109 4.71 5.60 -3.94
N THR A 110 4.66 6.78 -4.55
CA THR A 110 5.82 7.48 -5.13
C THR A 110 5.77 8.94 -4.73
N GLN A 111 6.88 9.53 -4.29
CA GLN A 111 6.93 10.97 -4.04
C GLN A 111 7.06 11.73 -5.37
N PRO A 112 6.55 12.97 -5.46
CA PRO A 112 6.66 13.79 -6.67
C PRO A 112 8.06 14.41 -6.81
N SER A 113 9.10 13.59 -6.67
CA SER A 113 10.49 13.99 -6.91
C SER A 113 11.06 13.22 -8.10
N GLN A 114 11.94 13.86 -8.86
CA GLN A 114 12.59 13.21 -9.99
C GLN A 114 13.27 11.90 -9.58
N THR A 115 14.00 11.90 -8.45
CA THR A 115 14.73 10.71 -7.97
C THR A 115 13.80 9.56 -7.56
N ASP A 116 12.57 9.84 -7.13
CA ASP A 116 11.59 8.80 -6.79
C ASP A 116 10.94 8.22 -8.05
N ILE A 117 10.74 9.05 -9.07
CA ILE A 117 10.17 8.61 -10.36
C ILE A 117 11.19 7.80 -11.18
N GLU A 118 12.45 8.16 -11.14
CA GLU A 118 13.55 7.44 -11.82
C GLU A 118 13.71 5.98 -11.35
N VAL A 119 13.23 5.65 -10.16
CA VAL A 119 13.25 4.27 -9.62
C VAL A 119 12.09 3.42 -10.15
N LEU A 120 10.99 4.03 -10.59
CA LEU A 120 9.80 3.31 -11.05
C LEU A 120 10.07 2.31 -12.18
N PRO A 121 10.86 2.61 -13.22
CA PRO A 121 11.14 1.66 -14.29
C PRO A 121 11.69 0.32 -13.81
N PHE A 122 12.45 0.32 -12.71
CA PHE A 122 12.94 -0.92 -12.12
C PHE A 122 11.78 -1.73 -11.50
N VAL A 123 10.95 -1.10 -10.67
CA VAL A 123 9.79 -1.75 -10.05
C VAL A 123 8.85 -2.28 -11.13
N LEU A 124 8.64 -1.49 -12.20
CA LEU A 124 7.75 -1.85 -13.29
C LEU A 124 8.26 -3.02 -14.13
N ARG A 125 9.58 -3.21 -14.26
CA ARG A 125 10.13 -4.43 -14.88
C ARG A 125 9.75 -5.67 -14.07
N LEU A 126 9.87 -5.62 -12.75
CA LEU A 126 9.47 -6.74 -11.87
C LEU A 126 7.97 -7.01 -11.97
N VAL A 127 7.16 -5.96 -12.00
CA VAL A 127 5.70 -6.06 -12.19
C VAL A 127 5.36 -6.71 -13.53
N ASN A 128 6.00 -6.27 -14.61
CA ASN A 128 5.76 -6.83 -15.95
C ASN A 128 6.16 -8.32 -16.03
N THR A 129 7.24 -8.70 -15.37
CA THR A 129 7.62 -10.12 -15.25
C THR A 129 6.58 -10.90 -14.46
N ALA A 130 6.13 -10.37 -13.32
CA ALA A 130 5.11 -11.02 -12.51
C ALA A 130 3.77 -11.16 -13.25
N LYS A 131 3.36 -10.18 -14.05
CA LYS A 131 2.14 -10.22 -14.87
C LYS A 131 2.14 -11.32 -15.95
N GLN A 132 3.28 -11.88 -16.32
CA GLN A 132 3.31 -13.02 -17.24
C GLN A 132 2.69 -14.26 -16.58
N VAL A 133 2.82 -14.39 -15.26
CA VAL A 133 2.27 -15.49 -14.46
C VAL A 133 0.95 -15.05 -13.79
N ASN A 134 0.95 -13.91 -13.13
CA ASN A 134 -0.22 -13.33 -12.47
C ASN A 134 -0.92 -12.30 -13.38
N LYS A 135 -1.67 -12.80 -14.35
CA LYS A 135 -2.32 -11.96 -15.39
C LYS A 135 -3.37 -10.99 -14.84
N ASN A 136 -3.92 -11.27 -13.66
CA ASN A 136 -4.98 -10.48 -13.04
C ASN A 136 -4.45 -9.37 -12.11
N LEU A 137 -3.14 -9.25 -11.94
CA LEU A 137 -2.52 -8.24 -11.09
C LEU A 137 -2.87 -6.83 -11.54
N LYS A 138 -3.73 -6.16 -10.78
CA LYS A 138 -4.00 -4.72 -10.94
C LYS A 138 -2.87 -3.93 -10.31
N THR A 139 -2.34 -2.94 -11.03
CA THR A 139 -1.20 -2.14 -10.54
C THR A 139 -1.54 -0.67 -10.61
N PHE A 140 -1.39 0.01 -9.47
CA PHE A 140 -1.64 1.44 -9.30
C PHE A 140 -0.38 2.15 -8.83
N VAL A 141 -0.14 3.33 -9.38
CA VAL A 141 0.84 4.29 -8.84
C VAL A 141 0.07 5.44 -8.21
N VAL A 142 0.45 5.86 -7.01
CA VAL A 142 -0.12 7.01 -6.33
C VAL A 142 0.97 7.98 -5.91
N LEU A 143 0.78 9.27 -6.23
CA LEU A 143 1.62 10.32 -5.66
C LEU A 143 1.33 10.44 -4.18
N ASN A 144 2.36 10.22 -3.37
CA ASN A 144 2.28 10.23 -1.92
C ASN A 144 3.31 11.17 -1.32
N LYS A 145 3.03 11.71 -0.14
CA LYS A 145 3.85 12.73 0.52
C LYS A 145 4.12 13.96 -0.37
N ALA A 146 3.18 14.28 -1.22
CA ALA A 146 3.27 15.46 -2.05
C ALA A 146 3.27 16.74 -1.18
N PRO A 147 3.91 17.83 -1.63
CA PRO A 147 3.86 19.10 -0.95
C PRO A 147 2.41 19.57 -0.71
N THR A 148 2.17 20.20 0.43
CA THR A 148 0.86 20.77 0.76
C THR A 148 0.58 22.08 0.03
N ASN A 149 1.60 22.70 -0.57
CA ASN A 149 1.47 23.89 -1.39
C ASN A 149 0.90 23.52 -2.78
N ASN A 150 -0.25 24.08 -3.12
CA ASN A 150 -0.90 23.85 -4.40
C ASN A 150 -0.18 24.49 -5.61
N LYS A 151 0.83 25.33 -5.41
CA LYS A 151 1.64 25.96 -6.46
C LYS A 151 2.92 25.16 -6.76
N SER A 152 3.04 23.94 -6.29
CA SER A 152 4.23 23.11 -6.52
C SER A 152 4.23 22.58 -7.95
N THR A 153 5.18 23.02 -8.75
CA THR A 153 5.43 22.50 -10.10
C THR A 153 5.95 21.07 -10.11
N GLU A 154 6.41 20.56 -8.97
CA GLU A 154 6.90 19.19 -8.81
C GLU A 154 5.80 18.16 -9.04
N ILE A 155 4.57 18.46 -8.60
CA ILE A 155 3.42 17.56 -8.78
C ILE A 155 3.09 17.44 -10.27
N ASP A 156 3.03 18.56 -10.99
CA ASP A 156 2.68 18.60 -12.40
C ASP A 156 3.75 17.85 -13.23
N ALA A 157 5.03 18.13 -12.97
CA ALA A 157 6.14 17.44 -13.62
C ALA A 157 6.12 15.93 -13.34
N ALA A 158 5.79 15.53 -12.09
CA ALA A 158 5.66 14.12 -11.74
C ALA A 158 4.51 13.43 -12.47
N LEU A 159 3.37 14.08 -12.59
CA LEU A 159 2.21 13.56 -13.33
C LEU A 159 2.50 13.41 -14.82
N GLU A 160 3.18 14.38 -15.44
CA GLU A 160 3.59 14.28 -16.85
C GLU A 160 4.50 13.07 -17.11
N LEU A 161 5.47 12.82 -16.21
CA LEU A 161 6.35 11.66 -16.31
C LEU A 161 5.57 10.34 -16.12
N LEU A 162 4.65 10.30 -15.15
CA LEU A 162 3.83 9.12 -14.88
C LEU A 162 2.85 8.80 -16.01
N GLN A 163 2.33 9.79 -16.74
CA GLN A 163 1.46 9.59 -17.90
C GLN A 163 2.17 8.85 -19.05
N GLN A 164 3.50 8.91 -19.11
CA GLN A 164 4.29 8.18 -20.12
C GLN A 164 4.38 6.68 -19.81
N VAL A 165 4.02 6.27 -18.59
CA VAL A 165 4.11 4.89 -18.11
C VAL A 165 2.81 4.15 -18.41
N LYS A 166 2.71 3.53 -19.58
CA LYS A 166 1.47 2.85 -20.06
C LYS A 166 1.14 1.52 -19.34
N SER A 167 2.08 0.93 -18.62
CA SER A 167 1.92 -0.43 -18.04
C SER A 167 1.16 -0.47 -16.72
N VAL A 168 0.87 0.69 -16.13
CA VAL A 168 0.20 0.84 -14.83
C VAL A 168 -0.80 2.00 -14.87
N LYS A 169 -1.77 1.97 -13.96
CA LYS A 169 -2.72 3.07 -13.79
C LYS A 169 -2.19 4.03 -12.73
N THR A 170 -1.91 5.27 -13.12
CA THR A 170 -1.69 6.35 -12.16
C THR A 170 -3.03 6.79 -11.60
N LEU A 171 -3.15 6.89 -10.26
CA LEU A 171 -4.34 7.39 -9.60
C LEU A 171 -4.44 8.92 -9.75
N ASN A 172 -5.67 9.42 -9.77
CA ASN A 172 -5.91 10.86 -9.78
C ASN A 172 -5.69 11.49 -8.41
N THR A 173 -5.93 10.72 -7.36
CA THR A 173 -5.72 11.15 -5.97
C THR A 173 -4.25 11.42 -5.68
N ILE A 174 -3.99 12.55 -5.03
CA ILE A 174 -2.68 12.96 -4.54
C ILE A 174 -2.72 13.01 -3.02
N LEU A 175 -1.95 12.14 -2.37
CA LEU A 175 -1.80 12.12 -0.92
C LEU A 175 -0.66 13.06 -0.52
N ARG A 176 -0.97 14.09 0.25
CA ARG A 176 0.02 15.09 0.65
C ARG A 176 0.71 14.74 1.97
N ASP A 177 1.89 15.33 2.20
CA ASP A 177 2.63 15.16 3.47
C ASP A 177 1.95 15.95 4.60
N ARG A 178 0.83 15.42 5.09
CA ARG A 178 0.06 16.03 6.17
C ARG A 178 0.49 15.49 7.53
N LYS A 179 0.54 16.39 8.50
CA LYS A 179 0.88 16.05 9.90
C LYS A 179 0.00 14.93 10.44
N GLN A 180 -1.30 14.90 10.11
CA GLN A 180 -2.24 13.90 10.60
C GLN A 180 -1.84 12.46 10.25
N PHE A 181 -1.21 12.20 9.11
CA PHE A 181 -0.69 10.88 8.80
C PHE A 181 0.41 10.45 9.78
N ARG A 182 1.29 11.38 10.18
CA ARG A 182 2.34 11.11 11.15
C ARG A 182 1.77 10.93 12.56
N ASP A 183 0.84 11.79 12.96
CA ASP A 183 0.18 11.70 14.27
C ASP A 183 -0.58 10.35 14.39
N ALA A 184 -1.33 9.96 13.36
CA ALA A 184 -2.02 8.67 13.32
C ALA A 184 -1.06 7.49 13.50
N MET A 185 0.10 7.52 12.84
CA MET A 185 1.12 6.48 13.00
C MET A 185 1.66 6.39 14.43
N ILE A 186 1.86 7.54 15.09
CA ILE A 186 2.34 7.60 16.49
C ILE A 186 1.29 7.02 17.45
N GLU A 187 0.00 7.30 17.19
CA GLU A 187 -1.10 6.86 18.04
C GLU A 187 -1.60 5.43 17.74
N GLY A 188 -1.02 4.72 16.78
CA GLY A 188 -1.51 3.42 16.35
C GLY A 188 -2.90 3.48 15.67
N LYS A 189 -3.23 4.62 15.09
CA LYS A 189 -4.50 4.90 14.41
C LYS A 189 -4.34 5.00 12.90
N SER A 190 -5.47 5.00 12.20
CA SER A 190 -5.62 5.52 10.84
C SER A 190 -6.15 6.95 10.90
N VAL A 191 -5.90 7.74 9.87
CA VAL A 191 -6.55 9.06 9.76
C VAL A 191 -8.07 8.94 9.64
N LEU A 192 -8.61 7.78 9.26
CA LEU A 192 -10.05 7.49 9.27
C LEU A 192 -10.64 7.42 10.68
N GLU A 193 -9.83 7.17 11.68
CA GLU A 193 -10.19 7.07 13.09
C GLU A 193 -9.96 8.39 13.84
N MET A 194 -9.42 9.39 13.14
CA MET A 194 -9.21 10.73 13.67
C MET A 194 -10.37 11.68 13.27
N GLY A 195 -10.34 12.87 13.80
CA GLY A 195 -11.30 13.94 13.43
C GLY A 195 -11.28 14.26 11.94
N SER A 196 -12.22 15.08 11.50
CA SER A 196 -12.32 15.56 10.11
C SER A 196 -11.05 16.32 9.71
N SER A 197 -10.51 16.02 8.54
CA SER A 197 -9.27 16.64 8.04
C SER A 197 -9.06 16.39 6.57
N LYS A 198 -8.27 17.24 5.91
CA LYS A 198 -7.85 17.03 4.51
C LYS A 198 -7.11 15.71 4.30
N ALA A 199 -6.38 15.21 5.29
CA ALA A 199 -5.73 13.89 5.20
C ALA A 199 -6.76 12.77 5.09
N LYS A 200 -7.85 12.87 5.84
CA LYS A 200 -8.96 11.92 5.79
C LYS A 200 -9.71 11.99 4.46
N ASP A 201 -9.91 13.19 3.92
CA ASP A 201 -10.58 13.39 2.63
C ASP A 201 -9.74 12.78 1.51
N GLU A 202 -8.44 13.10 1.44
CA GLU A 202 -7.52 12.53 0.46
C GLU A 202 -7.42 11.00 0.55
N LEU A 203 -7.42 10.46 1.77
CA LEU A 203 -7.43 9.00 1.94
C LEU A 203 -8.74 8.38 1.45
N ASN A 204 -9.89 9.01 1.69
CA ASN A 204 -11.17 8.52 1.19
C ASN A 204 -11.22 8.53 -0.35
N GLU A 205 -10.72 9.58 -1.01
CA GLU A 205 -10.60 9.65 -2.47
C GLU A 205 -9.71 8.50 -2.99
N PHE A 206 -8.55 8.29 -2.37
CA PHE A 206 -7.66 7.16 -2.70
C PHE A 206 -8.37 5.80 -2.58
N LEU A 207 -9.12 5.58 -1.50
CA LEU A 207 -9.86 4.34 -1.27
C LEU A 207 -10.94 4.12 -2.32
N VAL A 208 -11.61 5.17 -2.78
CA VAL A 208 -12.63 5.07 -3.85
C VAL A 208 -12.00 4.61 -5.18
N GLU A 209 -10.75 5.02 -5.47
CA GLU A 209 -10.10 4.63 -6.72
C GLU A 209 -9.56 3.19 -6.75
N ILE A 210 -9.30 2.59 -5.57
CA ILE A 210 -8.66 1.27 -5.50
C ILE A 210 -9.59 0.13 -5.03
N LEU A 211 -10.73 0.44 -4.43
CA LEU A 211 -11.71 -0.52 -3.90
C LEU A 211 -12.90 -0.72 -4.82
#